data_1264ee3dc50e70651713fafd0251ff7d
#
_entry.id   1264ee3dc50e70651713fafd0251ff7d
#
_cell.length_a   1.000
_cell.length_b   1.000
_cell.length_c   1.000
_cell.angle_alpha   90.00
_cell.angle_beta   90.00
_cell.angle_gamma   90.00
#
_symmetry.space_group_name_H-M   'P 1'
#
loop_
_entity.id
_entity.type
_entity.pdbx_description
1 polymer ?
#
loop_
_entity_poly.entity_id
_entity_poly.type
_entity_poly.pdbx_seq_one_letter_code
_entity_poly.pdbx_strand_id
1 'polypeptide(L)'
;MSDGEKAKPRRRRNRRRGRRTADEPQPQPQAQAADNSVPSADADHGVSDTANAGPHPKPRRQRPHNPRHTQQRLRTVHEISAGGLVIDGIDGPREAQLAALIGRMDRRGRMLWSLPKGHIEQGETADQTAIREVAEETGIHGDVLAALGSIDYWFVTDGRRVHKTVHHYLMRFAGGELSDEDVEVTEVAWVPIRELPNRLAYADERRLAEVAGELIDLLQTDGPAALPPIPPMEPRRRPQTHSHARNRRSDETERRQSGPSTNGRGPAT
;
A
#
# COMPACT_ATOMS: atom_id res chain seq x y z
N MET A 1 -65.02 3.53 -18.97
CA MET A 1 -64.86 5.01 -19.15
C MET A 1 -64.16 5.52 -17.91
N SER A 2 -63.10 6.21 -18.09
CA SER A 2 -62.25 7.02 -17.21
C SER A 2 -60.93 6.42 -16.87
N ASP A 3 -59.98 6.81 -17.66
CA ASP A 3 -58.54 6.68 -17.47
C ASP A 3 -58.08 7.55 -16.33
N GLY A 4 -57.27 6.97 -15.42
CA GLY A 4 -56.59 7.66 -14.32
C GLY A 4 -55.09 7.58 -14.48
N GLU A 5 -54.53 8.51 -15.22
CA GLU A 5 -53.10 8.71 -15.43
C GLU A 5 -52.43 9.17 -14.12
N LYS A 6 -51.52 8.33 -13.56
CA LYS A 6 -50.73 8.68 -12.37
C LYS A 6 -49.39 9.27 -12.82
N ALA A 7 -49.23 10.57 -12.61
CA ALA A 7 -48.00 11.34 -12.80
C ALA A 7 -46.88 10.87 -11.88
N LYS A 8 -45.66 10.66 -12.47
CA LYS A 8 -44.40 10.35 -11.75
C LYS A 8 -43.82 11.63 -11.17
N PRO A 9 -43.28 11.61 -9.92
CA PRO A 9 -42.61 12.79 -9.36
C PRO A 9 -41.22 12.97 -9.96
N ARG A 10 -40.92 14.19 -10.39
CA ARG A 10 -39.61 14.65 -10.87
C ARG A 10 -38.60 14.72 -9.71
N ARG A 11 -37.53 13.92 -9.75
CA ARG A 11 -36.38 14.05 -8.85
C ARG A 11 -35.61 15.33 -9.15
N ARG A 12 -35.55 16.24 -8.18
CA ARG A 12 -34.72 17.44 -8.17
C ARG A 12 -33.25 16.99 -7.99
N ARG A 13 -32.43 17.24 -9.02
CA ARG A 13 -30.97 17.12 -8.94
C ARG A 13 -30.42 18.26 -8.09
N ASN A 14 -29.99 17.93 -6.87
CA ASN A 14 -29.25 18.86 -6.01
C ASN A 14 -27.77 18.79 -6.37
N ARG A 15 -27.29 19.75 -7.18
CA ARG A 15 -25.88 19.94 -7.47
C ARG A 15 -25.21 20.60 -6.27
N ARG A 16 -24.68 19.83 -5.35
CA ARG A 16 -23.66 20.33 -4.40
C ARG A 16 -22.29 20.18 -5.05
N ARG A 17 -21.73 21.32 -5.47
CA ARG A 17 -20.30 21.46 -5.77
C ARG A 17 -19.54 21.37 -4.45
N GLY A 18 -19.11 20.19 -4.05
CA GLY A 18 -18.08 19.98 -3.06
C GLY A 18 -16.72 20.14 -3.75
N ARG A 19 -15.92 21.08 -3.27
CA ARG A 19 -14.54 21.31 -3.66
C ARG A 19 -13.74 20.10 -3.16
N ARG A 20 -13.42 19.15 -4.05
CA ARG A 20 -12.52 18.01 -3.74
C ARG A 20 -11.11 18.55 -3.68
N THR A 21 -10.51 18.54 -2.49
CA THR A 21 -9.06 18.46 -2.37
C THR A 21 -8.68 17.02 -2.70
N ALA A 22 -8.10 16.80 -3.87
CA ALA A 22 -7.65 15.49 -4.29
C ALA A 22 -6.51 15.06 -3.38
N ASP A 23 -6.75 14.05 -2.56
CA ASP A 23 -5.70 13.28 -1.90
C ASP A 23 -4.99 12.45 -2.97
N GLU A 24 -3.68 12.54 -2.99
CA GLU A 24 -2.83 12.07 -4.08
C GLU A 24 -2.49 10.60 -3.83
N PRO A 25 -2.99 9.63 -4.63
CA PRO A 25 -2.58 8.24 -4.48
C PRO A 25 -1.09 8.13 -4.76
N GLN A 26 -0.34 7.66 -3.77
CA GLN A 26 1.11 7.49 -3.88
C GLN A 26 1.47 6.46 -4.94
N PRO A 27 2.52 6.71 -5.73
CA PRO A 27 3.05 5.70 -6.63
C PRO A 27 3.65 4.56 -5.81
N GLN A 28 3.12 3.38 -5.97
CA GLN A 28 3.87 2.19 -5.57
C GLN A 28 5.07 2.06 -6.50
N PRO A 29 6.31 1.96 -5.98
CA PRO A 29 7.48 1.89 -6.83
C PRO A 29 7.50 0.58 -7.60
N GLN A 30 7.71 0.68 -8.90
CA GLN A 30 8.05 -0.47 -9.73
C GLN A 30 9.38 -1.04 -9.22
N ALA A 31 9.44 -2.34 -8.99
CA ALA A 31 10.67 -3.04 -8.67
C ALA A 31 11.66 -2.85 -9.82
N GLN A 32 12.71 -2.04 -9.60
CA GLN A 32 13.87 -2.01 -10.48
C GLN A 32 14.72 -3.22 -10.14
N ALA A 33 14.80 -4.16 -11.07
CA ALA A 33 15.77 -5.24 -11.03
C ALA A 33 17.18 -4.62 -10.97
N ALA A 34 17.93 -4.94 -9.92
CA ALA A 34 19.33 -4.57 -9.79
C ALA A 34 20.15 -5.43 -10.77
N ASP A 35 20.57 -4.82 -11.86
CA ASP A 35 21.61 -5.37 -12.74
C ASP A 35 22.98 -5.20 -12.03
N ASN A 36 23.49 -6.29 -11.49
CA ASN A 36 24.83 -6.39 -10.95
C ASN A 36 25.80 -6.83 -12.05
N SER A 37 26.23 -5.91 -12.88
CA SER A 37 27.38 -6.12 -13.77
C SER A 37 28.63 -5.56 -13.10
N VAL A 38 29.52 -6.46 -12.66
CA VAL A 38 30.86 -6.17 -12.18
C VAL A 38 31.78 -6.05 -13.39
N PRO A 39 32.54 -4.97 -13.60
CA PRO A 39 33.63 -4.99 -14.58
C PRO A 39 34.91 -5.52 -13.93
N SER A 40 35.42 -6.60 -14.52
CA SER A 40 36.73 -7.17 -14.25
C SER A 40 37.85 -6.22 -14.68
N ALA A 41 38.87 -6.13 -13.82
CA ALA A 41 40.13 -5.48 -14.14
C ALA A 41 41.02 -6.45 -14.92
N ASP A 42 41.60 -5.98 -16.01
CA ASP A 42 42.79 -6.57 -16.57
C ASP A 42 43.92 -5.56 -16.70
N ALA A 43 45.07 -5.99 -16.22
CA ALA A 43 46.34 -5.30 -16.26
C ALA A 43 47.01 -5.47 -17.64
N ASP A 44 47.73 -4.48 -18.11
CA ASP A 44 48.95 -4.77 -18.89
C ASP A 44 50.01 -3.65 -18.76
N HIS A 45 51.25 -4.11 -18.83
CA HIS A 45 52.50 -3.43 -18.60
C HIS A 45 52.98 -2.65 -19.83
N GLY A 46 53.77 -1.60 -19.58
CA GLY A 46 54.57 -0.94 -20.62
C GLY A 46 55.59 0.03 -20.04
N VAL A 47 56.84 -0.43 -19.93
CA VAL A 47 58.06 0.27 -19.55
C VAL A 47 58.56 1.11 -20.75
N SER A 48 59.06 2.36 -20.53
CA SER A 48 60.37 2.84 -21.06
C SER A 48 60.64 4.33 -20.79
N ASP A 49 61.64 4.56 -20.09
CA ASP A 49 62.82 5.46 -20.08
C ASP A 49 62.83 6.78 -20.95
N THR A 50 63.34 7.77 -20.31
CA THR A 50 64.54 8.60 -20.40
C THR A 50 64.34 10.13 -20.39
N ALA A 51 65.16 10.73 -19.52
CA ALA A 51 66.00 11.92 -19.62
C ALA A 51 65.42 13.36 -19.42
N ASN A 52 65.74 13.89 -18.25
CA ASN A 52 66.54 15.09 -17.97
C ASN A 52 66.21 16.43 -18.63
N ALA A 53 65.71 17.39 -17.85
CA ALA A 53 66.11 18.84 -17.88
C ALA A 53 65.48 19.60 -16.69
N GLY A 54 66.33 20.44 -16.06
CA GLY A 54 66.20 21.11 -14.79
C GLY A 54 65.10 22.18 -14.58
N PRO A 55 65.15 22.88 -13.44
CA PRO A 55 63.95 23.31 -12.75
C PRO A 55 63.53 24.77 -13.09
N HIS A 56 62.29 24.96 -13.49
CA HIS A 56 61.61 26.27 -13.36
C HIS A 56 60.41 26.15 -12.42
N PRO A 57 60.21 27.06 -11.46
CA PRO A 57 59.08 27.03 -10.55
C PRO A 57 57.81 27.43 -11.30
N LYS A 58 56.92 26.45 -11.51
CA LYS A 58 55.59 26.66 -12.03
C LYS A 58 54.65 27.27 -10.98
N PRO A 59 53.79 28.22 -11.31
CA PRO A 59 52.82 28.78 -10.38
C PRO A 59 51.86 27.68 -9.89
N ARG A 60 51.71 27.65 -8.55
CA ARG A 60 50.84 26.71 -7.82
C ARG A 60 49.40 26.93 -8.30
N ARG A 61 48.92 26.12 -9.27
CA ARG A 61 47.53 26.05 -9.65
C ARG A 61 46.74 25.64 -8.44
N GLN A 62 45.91 26.56 -7.91
CA GLN A 62 44.90 26.25 -6.95
C GLN A 62 43.98 25.21 -7.58
N ARG A 63 43.92 24.00 -7.00
CA ARG A 63 42.95 22.97 -7.38
C ARG A 63 41.57 23.58 -7.12
N PRO A 64 40.63 23.52 -8.09
CA PRO A 64 39.27 23.95 -7.84
C PRO A 64 38.72 23.07 -6.68
N HIS A 65 38.26 23.75 -5.62
CA HIS A 65 37.48 23.14 -4.58
C HIS A 65 36.23 22.54 -5.25
N ASN A 66 36.28 21.24 -5.51
CA ASN A 66 35.09 20.50 -5.87
C ASN A 66 34.16 20.55 -4.63
N PRO A 67 33.01 21.22 -4.67
CA PRO A 67 32.09 21.18 -3.56
C PRO A 67 31.68 19.72 -3.43
N ARG A 68 32.18 19.05 -2.42
CA ARG A 68 31.68 17.73 -2.03
C ARG A 68 30.19 17.93 -1.80
N HIS A 69 29.36 17.56 -2.78
CA HIS A 69 27.95 17.36 -2.57
C HIS A 69 27.85 16.38 -1.40
N THR A 70 27.65 16.91 -0.22
CA THR A 70 27.23 16.14 0.94
C THR A 70 25.86 15.59 0.55
N GLN A 71 25.83 14.41 -0.04
CA GLN A 71 24.57 13.70 -0.25
C GLN A 71 23.96 13.55 1.13
N GLN A 72 22.99 14.38 1.41
CA GLN A 72 22.24 14.36 2.66
C GLN A 72 21.58 12.98 2.72
N ARG A 73 22.13 12.08 3.54
CA ARG A 73 21.59 10.73 3.71
C ARG A 73 20.18 10.87 4.28
N LEU A 74 19.19 10.58 3.46
CA LEU A 74 17.80 10.58 3.88
C LEU A 74 17.63 9.62 5.06
N ARG A 75 16.91 10.08 6.09
CA ARG A 75 16.56 9.21 7.23
C ARG A 75 15.65 8.10 6.72
N THR A 76 16.01 6.84 7.01
CA THR A 76 15.15 5.69 6.71
C THR A 76 14.11 5.52 7.80
N VAL A 77 12.86 5.32 7.38
CA VAL A 77 11.70 4.97 8.22
C VAL A 77 11.23 3.58 7.78
N HIS A 78 10.90 2.72 8.75
CA HIS A 78 10.34 1.39 8.48
C HIS A 78 8.84 1.42 8.77
N GLU A 79 8.05 1.01 7.79
CA GLU A 79 6.59 0.84 7.91
C GLU A 79 6.26 -0.64 7.71
N ILE A 80 5.34 -1.15 8.52
CA ILE A 80 4.86 -2.52 8.43
C ILE A 80 3.35 -2.48 8.26
N SER A 81 2.87 -3.26 7.31
CA SER A 81 1.45 -3.40 6.97
C SER A 81 1.09 -4.88 6.88
N ALA A 82 -0.19 -5.17 6.88
CA ALA A 82 -0.69 -6.50 6.59
C ALA A 82 -1.98 -6.42 5.79
N GLY A 83 -2.29 -7.51 5.09
CA GLY A 83 -3.49 -7.62 4.28
C GLY A 83 -3.79 -9.06 3.91
N GLY A 84 -4.84 -9.29 3.12
CA GLY A 84 -5.28 -10.63 2.81
C GLY A 84 -5.84 -10.80 1.40
N LEU A 85 -5.73 -12.02 0.90
CA LEU A 85 -6.44 -12.51 -0.26
C LEU A 85 -7.60 -13.37 0.24
N VAL A 86 -8.81 -12.80 0.25
CA VAL A 86 -10.03 -13.49 0.66
C VAL A 86 -10.61 -14.24 -0.51
N ILE A 87 -10.88 -15.54 -0.31
CA ILE A 87 -11.48 -16.41 -1.32
C ILE A 87 -12.85 -16.87 -0.87
N ASP A 88 -13.88 -16.51 -1.63
CA ASP A 88 -15.20 -17.11 -1.55
C ASP A 88 -15.23 -18.42 -2.35
N GLY A 89 -15.91 -19.43 -1.82
CA GLY A 89 -16.00 -20.76 -2.43
C GLY A 89 -14.70 -21.56 -2.40
N ILE A 90 -13.78 -21.28 -1.46
CA ILE A 90 -12.42 -21.88 -1.39
C ILE A 90 -12.44 -23.42 -1.30
N ASP A 91 -13.48 -24.00 -0.74
CA ASP A 91 -13.64 -25.48 -0.61
C ASP A 91 -14.31 -26.12 -1.84
N GLY A 92 -14.79 -25.28 -2.77
CA GLY A 92 -15.48 -25.70 -4.00
C GLY A 92 -14.54 -25.78 -5.20
N PRO A 93 -15.11 -26.08 -6.38
CA PRO A 93 -14.33 -26.18 -7.61
C PRO A 93 -13.69 -24.81 -7.96
N ARG A 94 -12.49 -24.87 -8.51
CA ARG A 94 -11.66 -23.69 -8.83
C ARG A 94 -12.36 -22.66 -9.73
N GLU A 95 -13.25 -23.14 -10.58
CA GLU A 95 -14.04 -22.29 -11.50
C GLU A 95 -15.07 -21.41 -10.78
N ALA A 96 -15.50 -21.84 -9.59
CA ALA A 96 -16.45 -21.10 -8.75
C ALA A 96 -15.77 -20.20 -7.70
N GLN A 97 -14.46 -20.29 -7.55
CA GLN A 97 -13.73 -19.51 -6.55
C GLN A 97 -13.58 -18.05 -6.97
N LEU A 98 -13.92 -17.13 -6.06
CA LEU A 98 -13.84 -15.70 -6.26
C LEU A 98 -12.90 -15.06 -5.22
N ALA A 99 -12.10 -14.14 -5.66
CA ALA A 99 -11.19 -13.35 -4.82
C ALA A 99 -11.71 -11.92 -4.66
N ALA A 100 -11.68 -11.38 -3.45
CA ALA A 100 -12.00 -9.99 -3.20
C ALA A 100 -10.78 -9.11 -3.52
N LEU A 101 -10.97 -8.10 -4.37
CA LEU A 101 -9.98 -7.10 -4.72
C LEU A 101 -10.49 -5.69 -4.49
N ILE A 102 -9.57 -4.78 -4.16
CA ILE A 102 -9.83 -3.34 -4.13
C ILE A 102 -9.26 -2.68 -5.38
N GLY A 103 -10.00 -1.72 -5.92
CA GLY A 103 -9.61 -0.89 -7.04
C GLY A 103 -9.32 0.54 -6.59
N ARG A 104 -8.19 1.09 -7.00
CA ARG A 104 -7.82 2.50 -6.76
C ARG A 104 -7.48 3.17 -8.07
N MET A 105 -7.95 4.41 -8.26
CA MET A 105 -7.65 5.18 -9.45
C MET A 105 -6.26 5.79 -9.37
N ASP A 106 -5.40 5.53 -10.37
CA ASP A 106 -4.10 6.19 -10.49
C ASP A 106 -4.26 7.65 -10.99
N ARG A 107 -3.17 8.43 -10.96
CA ARG A 107 -3.16 9.83 -11.44
C ARG A 107 -3.51 9.99 -12.92
N ARG A 108 -3.45 8.92 -13.70
CA ARG A 108 -3.79 8.88 -15.13
C ARG A 108 -5.23 8.42 -15.37
N GLY A 109 -6.02 8.20 -14.31
CA GLY A 109 -7.39 7.73 -14.39
C GLY A 109 -7.52 6.25 -14.73
N ARG A 110 -6.49 5.42 -14.48
CA ARG A 110 -6.56 3.97 -14.68
C ARG A 110 -6.88 3.29 -13.34
N MET A 111 -7.80 2.34 -13.37
CA MET A 111 -8.09 1.49 -12.22
C MET A 111 -6.95 0.51 -11.99
N LEU A 112 -6.37 0.54 -10.80
CA LEU A 112 -5.34 -0.39 -10.34
C LEU A 112 -5.96 -1.31 -9.30
N TRP A 113 -6.03 -2.60 -9.62
CA TRP A 113 -6.55 -3.63 -8.73
C TRP A 113 -5.44 -4.21 -7.88
N SER A 114 -5.69 -4.36 -6.59
CA SER A 114 -4.74 -4.87 -5.59
C SER A 114 -5.44 -5.62 -4.47
N LEU A 115 -4.64 -6.28 -3.64
CA LEU A 115 -5.11 -6.91 -2.41
C LEU A 115 -5.39 -5.84 -1.35
N PRO A 116 -6.49 -5.97 -0.55
CA PRO A 116 -6.75 -5.11 0.61
C PRO A 116 -5.64 -5.23 1.65
N LYS A 117 -5.19 -4.09 2.20
CA LYS A 117 -4.08 -4.03 3.16
C LYS A 117 -3.94 -2.66 3.81
N GLY A 118 -3.53 -2.63 5.04
CA GLY A 118 -3.20 -1.38 5.72
C GLY A 118 -2.18 -1.54 6.83
N HIS A 119 -2.01 -0.51 7.63
CA HIS A 119 -0.94 -0.43 8.62
C HIS A 119 -1.25 -1.22 9.88
N ILE A 120 -0.22 -1.93 10.41
CA ILE A 120 -0.33 -2.59 11.71
C ILE A 120 -0.43 -1.52 12.80
N GLU A 121 -1.51 -1.52 13.55
CA GLU A 121 -1.72 -0.62 14.68
C GLU A 121 -1.00 -1.11 15.95
N GLN A 122 -0.91 -0.22 16.95
CA GLN A 122 -0.29 -0.58 18.21
C GLN A 122 -1.14 -1.63 18.94
N GLY A 123 -0.51 -2.73 19.31
CA GLY A 123 -1.17 -3.86 19.98
C GLY A 123 -1.64 -4.96 19.05
N GLU A 124 -1.62 -4.75 17.74
CA GLU A 124 -2.00 -5.75 16.74
C GLU A 124 -0.84 -6.63 16.29
N THR A 125 -1.15 -7.87 15.96
CA THR A 125 -0.32 -8.76 15.14
C THR A 125 -0.65 -8.56 13.66
N ALA A 126 0.17 -9.07 12.74
CA ALA A 126 -0.06 -8.89 11.31
C ALA A 126 -1.34 -9.60 10.81
N ASP A 127 -1.65 -10.77 11.35
CA ASP A 127 -2.88 -11.50 11.03
C ASP A 127 -4.14 -10.77 11.53
N GLN A 128 -4.10 -10.20 12.74
CA GLN A 128 -5.20 -9.36 13.25
C GLN A 128 -5.40 -8.11 12.38
N THR A 129 -4.31 -7.46 11.98
CA THR A 129 -4.37 -6.32 11.06
C THR A 129 -4.96 -6.73 9.71
N ALA A 130 -4.57 -7.89 9.16
CA ALA A 130 -5.11 -8.36 7.89
C ALA A 130 -6.63 -8.56 7.95
N ILE A 131 -7.15 -9.11 9.05
CA ILE A 131 -8.60 -9.29 9.28
C ILE A 131 -9.30 -7.92 9.33
N ARG A 132 -8.76 -6.97 10.10
CA ARG A 132 -9.33 -5.62 10.25
C ARG A 132 -9.32 -4.86 8.92
N GLU A 133 -8.18 -4.80 8.23
CA GLU A 133 -8.04 -4.04 6.97
C GLU A 133 -8.91 -4.61 5.85
N VAL A 134 -9.02 -5.95 5.75
CA VAL A 134 -9.97 -6.58 4.83
C VAL A 134 -11.39 -6.10 5.13
N ALA A 135 -11.81 -6.07 6.39
CA ALA A 135 -13.15 -5.63 6.75
C ALA A 135 -13.36 -4.12 6.48
N GLU A 136 -12.38 -3.28 6.76
CA GLU A 136 -12.44 -1.83 6.56
C GLU A 136 -12.46 -1.46 5.07
N GLU A 137 -11.57 -2.05 4.25
CA GLU A 137 -11.43 -1.70 2.83
C GLU A 137 -12.45 -2.40 1.91
N THR A 138 -13.10 -3.48 2.37
CA THR A 138 -13.97 -4.30 1.49
C THR A 138 -15.37 -4.56 2.03
N GLY A 139 -15.63 -4.33 3.33
CA GLY A 139 -16.91 -4.66 3.98
C GLY A 139 -17.10 -6.14 4.30
N ILE A 140 -16.16 -7.04 3.94
CA ILE A 140 -16.29 -8.48 4.17
C ILE A 140 -15.38 -8.95 5.30
N HIS A 141 -15.70 -10.12 5.85
CA HIS A 141 -14.89 -10.80 6.86
C HIS A 141 -14.21 -12.03 6.28
N GLY A 142 -13.00 -12.31 6.75
CA GLY A 142 -12.23 -13.47 6.34
C GLY A 142 -11.49 -14.10 7.50
N ASP A 143 -11.46 -15.44 7.52
CA ASP A 143 -10.67 -16.23 8.45
C ASP A 143 -9.30 -16.55 7.86
N VAL A 144 -8.24 -16.26 8.60
CA VAL A 144 -6.87 -16.52 8.15
C VAL A 144 -6.59 -18.01 8.13
N LEU A 145 -6.14 -18.51 6.97
CA LEU A 145 -5.78 -19.92 6.76
C LEU A 145 -4.28 -20.16 6.77
N ALA A 146 -3.51 -19.32 6.05
CA ALA A 146 -2.07 -19.47 5.89
C ALA A 146 -1.41 -18.13 5.56
N ALA A 147 -0.10 -18.02 5.81
CA ALA A 147 0.68 -16.89 5.32
C ALA A 147 1.04 -17.09 3.84
N LEU A 148 0.80 -16.09 3.00
CA LEU A 148 1.22 -16.05 1.60
C LEU A 148 2.66 -15.55 1.44
N GLY A 149 3.16 -14.77 2.41
CA GLY A 149 4.48 -14.16 2.38
C GLY A 149 4.45 -12.67 2.62
N SER A 150 5.54 -11.99 2.33
CA SER A 150 5.67 -10.54 2.46
C SER A 150 6.23 -9.89 1.20
N ILE A 151 5.84 -8.65 0.97
CA ILE A 151 6.35 -7.79 -0.10
C ILE A 151 7.05 -6.59 0.53
N ASP A 152 8.26 -6.28 0.05
CA ASP A 152 9.05 -5.15 0.52
C ASP A 152 9.11 -4.05 -0.55
N TYR A 153 8.81 -2.81 -0.13
CA TYR A 153 8.89 -1.61 -0.97
C TYR A 153 9.91 -0.62 -0.45
N TRP A 154 10.55 0.09 -1.38
CA TRP A 154 11.40 1.23 -1.07
C TRP A 154 10.93 2.44 -1.85
N PHE A 155 10.63 3.53 -1.16
CA PHE A 155 10.26 4.79 -1.81
C PHE A 155 10.75 6.00 -1.01
N VAL A 156 10.70 7.18 -1.61
CA VAL A 156 11.07 8.44 -0.96
C VAL A 156 9.84 9.33 -0.91
N THR A 157 9.50 9.78 0.29
CA THR A 157 8.42 10.75 0.52
C THR A 157 8.83 11.70 1.64
N ASP A 158 8.43 12.97 1.57
CA ASP A 158 8.71 14.01 2.58
C ASP A 158 10.18 14.08 3.01
N GLY A 159 11.11 13.89 2.07
CA GLY A 159 12.55 13.90 2.37
C GLY A 159 13.02 12.72 3.22
N ARG A 160 12.26 11.63 3.30
CA ARG A 160 12.59 10.38 4.00
C ARG A 160 12.61 9.23 3.02
N ARG A 161 13.49 8.27 3.27
CA ARG A 161 13.47 6.97 2.60
C ARG A 161 12.61 6.03 3.42
N VAL A 162 11.56 5.48 2.83
CA VAL A 162 10.67 4.52 3.49
C VAL A 162 10.98 3.12 3.00
N HIS A 163 11.15 2.20 3.95
CA HIS A 163 11.13 0.76 3.74
C HIS A 163 9.81 0.24 4.29
N LYS A 164 8.93 -0.24 3.41
CA LYS A 164 7.62 -0.76 3.79
C LYS A 164 7.56 -2.25 3.51
N THR A 165 7.27 -3.03 4.56
CA THR A 165 7.01 -4.47 4.48
C THR A 165 5.51 -4.70 4.64
N VAL A 166 4.92 -5.50 3.75
CA VAL A 166 3.49 -5.88 3.81
C VAL A 166 3.36 -7.39 3.90
N HIS A 167 2.82 -7.89 5.00
CA HIS A 167 2.51 -9.30 5.21
C HIS A 167 1.15 -9.63 4.59
N HIS A 168 1.06 -10.72 3.83
CA HIS A 168 -0.18 -11.14 3.19
C HIS A 168 -0.59 -12.55 3.63
N TYR A 169 -1.89 -12.75 3.77
CA TYR A 169 -2.49 -13.99 4.22
C TYR A 169 -3.54 -14.49 3.22
N LEU A 170 -3.61 -15.83 3.05
CA LEU A 170 -4.75 -16.49 2.45
C LEU A 170 -5.86 -16.54 3.46
N MET A 171 -7.05 -16.09 3.07
CA MET A 171 -8.20 -16.02 3.95
C MET A 171 -9.42 -16.67 3.32
N ARG A 172 -10.21 -17.36 4.13
CA ARG A 172 -11.53 -17.90 3.76
C ARG A 172 -12.57 -16.82 3.97
N PHE A 173 -13.45 -16.62 3.02
CA PHE A 173 -14.61 -15.74 3.21
C PHE A 173 -15.50 -16.28 4.33
N ALA A 174 -15.81 -15.43 5.31
CA ALA A 174 -16.59 -15.74 6.49
C ALA A 174 -17.94 -14.99 6.55
N GLY A 175 -18.19 -14.06 5.61
CA GLY A 175 -19.43 -13.29 5.54
C GLY A 175 -19.20 -11.81 5.28
N GLY A 176 -20.31 -11.05 5.28
CA GLY A 176 -20.31 -9.62 4.92
C GLY A 176 -20.74 -9.38 3.47
N GLU A 177 -20.88 -8.13 3.11
CA GLU A 177 -21.21 -7.67 1.75
C GLU A 177 -20.12 -6.70 1.29
N LEU A 178 -19.78 -6.74 0.00
CA LEU A 178 -18.79 -5.81 -0.54
C LEU A 178 -19.28 -4.37 -0.38
N SER A 179 -18.42 -3.52 0.18
CA SER A 179 -18.64 -2.10 0.36
C SER A 179 -17.40 -1.31 -0.04
N ASP A 180 -17.59 -0.18 -0.73
CA ASP A 180 -16.59 0.81 -1.13
C ASP A 180 -16.70 2.09 -0.28
N GLU A 181 -17.14 1.97 0.97
CA GLU A 181 -17.31 3.11 1.88
C GLU A 181 -15.98 3.70 2.34
N ASP A 182 -14.88 2.95 2.25
CA ASP A 182 -13.55 3.45 2.56
C ASP A 182 -13.12 4.51 1.54
N VAL A 183 -12.70 5.68 2.04
CA VAL A 183 -12.31 6.83 1.21
C VAL A 183 -11.07 6.58 0.35
N GLU A 184 -10.25 5.59 0.71
CA GLU A 184 -9.05 5.20 -0.02
C GLU A 184 -9.34 4.21 -1.15
N VAL A 185 -10.53 3.62 -1.18
CA VAL A 185 -10.96 2.63 -2.16
C VAL A 185 -11.93 3.28 -3.16
N THR A 186 -11.77 2.98 -4.44
CA THR A 186 -12.65 3.48 -5.50
C THR A 186 -13.74 2.47 -5.85
N GLU A 187 -13.39 1.18 -5.79
CA GLU A 187 -14.27 0.07 -6.16
C GLU A 187 -13.81 -1.21 -5.44
N VAL A 188 -14.74 -2.05 -5.03
CA VAL A 188 -14.48 -3.40 -4.51
C VAL A 188 -15.18 -4.41 -5.39
N ALA A 189 -14.52 -5.52 -5.72
CA ALA A 189 -15.10 -6.52 -6.61
C ALA A 189 -14.68 -7.95 -6.26
N TRP A 190 -15.63 -8.89 -6.45
CA TRP A 190 -15.33 -10.30 -6.57
C TRP A 190 -14.79 -10.60 -7.97
N VAL A 191 -13.61 -11.18 -8.06
CA VAL A 191 -12.91 -11.52 -9.30
C VAL A 191 -12.63 -13.02 -9.33
N PRO A 192 -12.96 -13.74 -10.40
CA PRO A 192 -12.58 -15.15 -10.54
C PRO A 192 -11.09 -15.36 -10.30
N ILE A 193 -10.73 -16.34 -9.45
CA ILE A 193 -9.32 -16.57 -9.07
C ILE A 193 -8.41 -16.78 -10.29
N ARG A 194 -8.92 -17.37 -11.36
CA ARG A 194 -8.20 -17.56 -12.65
C ARG A 194 -7.84 -16.24 -13.35
N GLU A 195 -8.50 -15.15 -13.01
CA GLU A 195 -8.27 -13.83 -13.62
C GLU A 195 -7.24 -13.00 -12.85
N LEU A 196 -6.86 -13.39 -11.63
CA LEU A 196 -5.91 -12.66 -10.79
C LEU A 196 -4.58 -12.31 -11.51
N PRO A 197 -3.95 -13.21 -12.31
CA PRO A 197 -2.70 -12.90 -12.99
C PRO A 197 -2.81 -11.70 -13.95
N ASN A 198 -4.00 -11.50 -14.54
CA ASN A 198 -4.26 -10.41 -15.47
C ASN A 198 -4.91 -9.19 -14.80
N ARG A 199 -5.56 -9.39 -13.66
CA ARG A 199 -6.29 -8.35 -12.96
C ARG A 199 -5.41 -7.57 -11.99
N LEU A 200 -4.55 -8.23 -11.22
CA LEU A 200 -3.66 -7.60 -10.27
C LEU A 200 -2.63 -6.69 -10.96
N ALA A 201 -2.57 -5.44 -10.51
CA ALA A 201 -1.69 -4.42 -11.09
C ALA A 201 -0.20 -4.70 -10.82
N TYR A 202 0.12 -5.35 -9.69
CA TYR A 202 1.49 -5.49 -9.20
C TYR A 202 2.03 -6.90 -9.36
N ALA A 203 3.28 -7.00 -9.85
CA ALA A 203 3.92 -8.30 -10.11
C ALA A 203 4.09 -9.16 -8.84
N ASP A 204 4.39 -8.50 -7.71
CA ASP A 204 4.59 -9.21 -6.46
C ASP A 204 3.29 -9.78 -5.91
N GLU A 205 2.15 -9.06 -6.06
CA GLU A 205 0.83 -9.58 -5.70
C GLU A 205 0.41 -10.75 -6.61
N ARG A 206 0.79 -10.74 -7.90
CA ARG A 206 0.55 -11.89 -8.80
C ARG A 206 1.28 -13.15 -8.34
N ARG A 207 2.52 -13.00 -7.83
CA ARG A 207 3.25 -14.13 -7.23
C ARG A 207 2.57 -14.65 -5.96
N LEU A 208 2.04 -13.76 -5.12
CA LEU A 208 1.25 -14.18 -3.96
C LEU A 208 -0.02 -14.93 -4.38
N ALA A 209 -0.66 -14.53 -5.48
CA ALA A 209 -1.81 -15.25 -6.03
C ALA A 209 -1.44 -16.65 -6.56
N GLU A 210 -0.22 -16.84 -7.10
CA GLU A 210 0.30 -18.16 -7.47
C GLU A 210 0.48 -19.03 -6.22
N VAL A 211 1.14 -18.51 -5.17
CA VAL A 211 1.29 -19.20 -3.88
C VAL A 211 -0.07 -19.55 -3.28
N ALA A 212 -1.03 -18.64 -3.35
CA ALA A 212 -2.40 -18.92 -2.88
C ALA A 212 -3.03 -20.10 -3.63
N GLY A 213 -2.82 -20.19 -4.96
CA GLY A 213 -3.27 -21.32 -5.76
C GLY A 213 -2.71 -22.64 -5.26
N GLU A 214 -1.42 -22.71 -4.97
CA GLU A 214 -0.77 -23.92 -4.44
C GLU A 214 -1.31 -24.31 -3.05
N LEU A 215 -1.52 -23.32 -2.16
CA LEU A 215 -2.07 -23.57 -0.83
C LEU A 215 -3.54 -24.00 -0.87
N ILE A 216 -4.34 -23.49 -1.81
CA ILE A 216 -5.72 -23.92 -2.01
C ILE A 216 -5.74 -25.36 -2.53
N ASP A 217 -4.90 -25.72 -3.47
CA ASP A 217 -4.79 -27.10 -3.96
C ASP A 217 -4.39 -28.07 -2.83
N LEU A 218 -3.44 -27.66 -1.97
CA LEU A 218 -3.03 -28.42 -0.79
C LEU A 218 -4.17 -28.56 0.22
N LEU A 219 -4.89 -27.46 0.50
CA LEU A 219 -6.06 -27.44 1.38
C LEU A 219 -7.14 -28.41 0.92
N GLN A 220 -7.44 -28.43 -0.37
CA GLN A 220 -8.49 -29.26 -0.97
C GLN A 220 -8.11 -30.74 -1.05
N THR A 221 -6.81 -31.04 -1.24
CA THR A 221 -6.32 -32.43 -1.38
C THR A 221 -6.08 -33.09 -0.01
N ASP A 222 -5.39 -32.38 0.88
CA ASP A 222 -4.85 -32.96 2.13
C ASP A 222 -5.50 -32.37 3.38
N GLY A 223 -6.39 -31.38 3.20
CA GLY A 223 -7.14 -30.73 4.26
C GLY A 223 -6.37 -29.63 5.00
N PRO A 224 -7.03 -28.94 5.95
CA PRO A 224 -6.47 -27.76 6.61
C PRO A 224 -5.21 -28.04 7.45
N ALA A 225 -5.02 -29.26 7.91
CA ALA A 225 -3.83 -29.65 8.68
C ALA A 225 -2.54 -29.69 7.83
N ALA A 226 -2.65 -29.74 6.51
CA ALA A 226 -1.52 -29.73 5.59
C ALA A 226 -0.99 -28.31 5.34
N LEU A 227 -1.78 -27.27 5.63
CA LEU A 227 -1.33 -25.89 5.45
C LEU A 227 -0.16 -25.57 6.39
N PRO A 228 0.83 -24.80 5.91
CA PRO A 228 1.93 -24.31 6.75
C PRO A 228 1.39 -23.53 7.96
N PRO A 229 1.96 -23.73 9.16
CA PRO A 229 1.57 -22.95 10.33
C PRO A 229 1.84 -21.48 10.11
N ILE A 230 0.94 -20.62 10.60
CA ILE A 230 1.15 -19.18 10.56
C ILE A 230 2.30 -18.83 11.50
N PRO A 231 3.36 -18.17 11.01
CA PRO A 231 4.48 -17.76 11.86
C PRO A 231 3.98 -16.83 12.99
N PRO A 232 4.31 -17.12 14.25
CA PRO A 232 3.90 -16.25 15.35
C PRO A 232 4.56 -14.89 15.19
N MET A 233 3.76 -13.82 15.21
CA MET A 233 4.26 -12.44 15.24
C MET A 233 3.90 -11.80 16.57
N GLU A 234 4.89 -11.12 17.18
CA GLU A 234 4.61 -10.33 18.38
C GLU A 234 3.74 -9.12 18.04
N PRO A 235 2.78 -8.77 18.91
CA PRO A 235 2.02 -7.54 18.77
C PRO A 235 2.92 -6.32 18.75
N ARG A 236 2.59 -5.37 17.90
CA ARG A 236 3.38 -4.15 17.74
C ARG A 236 3.37 -3.28 18.99
N ARG A 237 4.53 -3.08 19.60
CA ARG A 237 4.65 -2.35 20.87
C ARG A 237 4.63 -0.84 20.74
N ARG A 238 4.89 -0.28 19.55
CA ARG A 238 4.99 1.18 19.33
C ARG A 238 4.16 1.61 18.12
N PRO A 239 3.50 2.80 18.18
CA PRO A 239 2.81 3.36 17.03
C PRO A 239 3.76 3.53 15.85
N GLN A 240 3.26 3.34 14.64
CA GLN A 240 4.00 3.70 13.42
C GLN A 240 3.99 5.19 13.22
N THR A 241 5.11 5.74 12.75
CA THR A 241 5.13 7.11 12.22
C THR A 241 4.70 6.98 10.77
N HIS A 242 3.41 7.21 10.49
CA HIS A 242 2.89 7.20 9.14
C HIS A 242 3.50 8.35 8.35
N SER A 243 3.89 8.12 7.11
CA SER A 243 4.26 9.16 6.16
C SER A 243 3.09 10.13 5.88
N HIS A 244 1.85 9.71 6.16
CA HIS A 244 0.59 10.46 5.96
C HIS A 244 -0.05 11.03 7.23
N ALA A 245 0.55 10.85 8.42
CA ALA A 245 -0.07 11.23 9.70
C ALA A 245 -0.32 12.76 9.89
N ARG A 246 0.02 13.61 8.91
CA ARG A 246 -0.20 15.05 9.02
C ARG A 246 -1.65 15.51 8.83
N ASN A 247 -2.49 14.77 8.10
CA ASN A 247 -3.84 15.26 7.79
C ASN A 247 -4.91 14.96 8.84
N ARG A 248 -4.78 13.90 9.65
CA ARG A 248 -5.81 13.59 10.66
C ARG A 248 -5.77 14.50 11.90
N ARG A 249 -4.61 15.08 12.25
CA ARG A 249 -4.50 15.97 13.43
C ARG A 249 -4.98 17.40 13.20
N SER A 250 -5.04 17.87 11.96
CA SER A 250 -5.49 19.23 11.63
C SER A 250 -7.00 19.38 11.79
N ASP A 251 -7.78 18.38 11.43
CA ASP A 251 -9.25 18.43 11.49
C ASP A 251 -9.80 18.33 12.92
N GLU A 252 -9.10 17.62 13.81
CA GLU A 252 -9.55 17.48 15.20
C GLU A 252 -9.27 18.73 16.03
N THR A 253 -8.23 19.50 15.66
CA THR A 253 -7.89 20.76 16.33
C THR A 253 -8.82 21.91 15.91
N GLU A 254 -9.28 21.94 14.66
CA GLU A 254 -10.26 22.93 14.18
C GLU A 254 -11.67 22.70 14.76
N ARG A 255 -12.07 21.45 14.96
CA ARG A 255 -13.37 21.14 15.61
C ARG A 255 -13.44 21.53 17.09
N ARG A 256 -12.30 21.59 17.80
CA ARG A 256 -12.26 21.99 19.21
C ARG A 256 -12.26 23.51 19.42
N GLN A 257 -11.93 24.30 18.40
CA GLN A 257 -11.89 25.76 18.49
C GLN A 257 -13.18 26.46 18.06
N SER A 258 -14.15 25.75 17.51
CA SER A 258 -15.45 26.30 17.08
C SER A 258 -16.61 26.00 18.05
N GLY A 259 -16.37 25.97 19.37
CA GLY A 259 -17.40 25.92 20.37
C GLY A 259 -18.14 27.26 20.47
N PRO A 260 -19.48 27.28 20.65
CA PRO A 260 -20.25 28.51 20.64
C PRO A 260 -19.92 29.36 21.89
N SER A 261 -19.46 30.59 21.64
CA SER A 261 -19.31 31.64 22.68
C SER A 261 -20.70 32.08 23.11
N THR A 262 -21.15 31.62 24.28
CA THR A 262 -22.35 32.11 24.92
C THR A 262 -22.01 33.40 25.69
N ASN A 263 -22.25 34.56 25.06
CA ASN A 263 -22.32 35.84 25.74
C ASN A 263 -23.57 35.89 26.63
N GLY A 264 -23.40 35.61 27.89
CA GLY A 264 -24.40 35.86 28.92
C GLY A 264 -24.45 37.35 29.29
N ARG A 265 -25.48 38.06 28.78
CA ARG A 265 -25.87 39.38 29.29
C ARG A 265 -26.85 39.14 30.44
N GLY A 266 -26.43 39.46 31.69
CA GLY A 266 -27.34 39.54 32.82
C GLY A 266 -28.17 40.82 32.79
N PRO A 267 -29.43 40.80 33.27
CA PRO A 267 -30.24 42.02 33.44
C PRO A 267 -29.88 42.76 34.72
N ALA A 268 -29.78 44.09 34.58
CA ALA A 268 -29.83 45.02 35.69
C ALA A 268 -31.28 45.26 36.10
N THR A 269 -31.59 45.15 37.35
CA THR A 269 -32.31 46.04 38.24
C THR A 269 -32.42 45.38 39.59
#